data_7d84248e147b973b6a13994036713bba
#
_entry.id   7d84248e147b973b6a13994036713bba
#
_cell.length_a   1.000
_cell.length_b   1.000
_cell.length_c   1.000
_cell.angle_alpha   90.00
_cell.angle_beta   90.00
_cell.angle_gamma   90.00
#
_symmetry.space_group_name_H-M   'P 1'
#
loop_
_entity.id
_entity.type
_entity.pdbx_description
1 polymer ?
#
loop_
_entity_poly.entity_id
_entity_poly.type
_entity_poly.pdbx_seq_one_letter_code
_entity_poly.pdbx_strand_id
1 'polypeptide(L)'
;MKGLLDCGTRSFDWRPKLKDGKLIMHHGSTTVEHAMSDSLDELLSWLNSHDETAENLVHMSIADCEGDGCEDAVNELLVSKNVSKVVDDCSEIDGKTVGDIMSLSTLPGE
;
A
#
# COMPACT_ATOMS: atom_id res chain seq x y z
N MET A 1 -2.39 4.08 -11.16
CA MET A 1 -1.49 3.10 -10.47
C MET A 1 -0.85 2.14 -11.46
N LYS A 2 -1.61 1.33 -12.17
CA LYS A 2 -1.10 0.29 -13.09
C LYS A 2 0.01 0.77 -14.05
N GLY A 3 -0.16 1.92 -14.71
CA GLY A 3 0.85 2.45 -15.64
C GLY A 3 2.20 2.75 -14.98
N LEU A 4 2.22 3.18 -13.71
CA LEU A 4 3.46 3.39 -12.96
C LEU A 4 4.16 2.06 -12.66
N LEU A 5 3.41 1.04 -12.29
CA LEU A 5 3.92 -0.31 -12.05
C LEU A 5 4.51 -0.92 -13.34
N ASP A 6 3.81 -0.79 -14.46
CA ASP A 6 4.26 -1.25 -15.78
C ASP A 6 5.57 -0.54 -16.21
N CYS A 7 5.76 0.72 -15.81
CA CYS A 7 6.99 1.49 -16.02
C CYS A 7 8.12 1.18 -15.01
N GLY A 8 7.92 0.25 -14.07
CA GLY A 8 8.94 -0.17 -13.12
C GLY A 8 8.91 0.51 -11.77
N THR A 9 7.89 1.33 -11.45
CA THR A 9 7.72 1.88 -10.10
C THR A 9 7.42 0.76 -9.12
N ARG A 10 8.18 0.72 -7.99
CA ARG A 10 8.05 -0.30 -6.94
C ARG A 10 7.97 0.28 -5.53
N SER A 11 7.93 1.61 -5.41
CA SER A 11 7.77 2.29 -4.13
C SER A 11 6.79 3.45 -4.26
N PHE A 12 5.86 3.53 -3.32
CA PHE A 12 4.80 4.53 -3.28
C PHE A 12 4.75 5.19 -1.90
N ASP A 13 4.58 6.49 -1.87
CA ASP A 13 4.23 7.27 -0.68
C ASP A 13 2.75 7.64 -0.78
N TRP A 14 1.95 7.03 0.08
CA TRP A 14 0.51 7.28 0.15
C TRP A 14 0.19 8.12 1.36
N ARG A 15 -0.57 9.19 1.13
CA ARG A 15 -1.04 10.11 2.16
C ARG A 15 -2.55 10.15 2.18
N PRO A 16 -3.18 9.30 3.00
CA PRO A 16 -4.62 9.20 3.04
C PRO A 16 -5.25 10.38 3.78
N LYS A 17 -6.47 10.70 3.38
CA LYS A 17 -7.34 11.64 4.06
C LYS A 17 -8.73 11.05 4.17
N LEU A 18 -9.26 11.02 5.39
CA LEU A 18 -10.66 10.64 5.62
C LEU A 18 -11.54 11.86 5.44
N LYS A 19 -12.36 11.87 4.38
CA LYS A 19 -13.30 12.94 4.04
C LYS A 19 -14.67 12.32 3.77
N ASP A 20 -15.68 12.77 4.51
CA ASP A 20 -17.08 12.29 4.36
C ASP A 20 -17.21 10.76 4.37
N GLY A 21 -16.45 10.10 5.24
CA GLY A 21 -16.42 8.64 5.37
C GLY A 21 -15.69 7.89 4.25
N LYS A 22 -14.96 8.59 3.40
CA LYS A 22 -14.16 8.02 2.31
C LYS A 22 -12.68 8.30 2.50
N LEU A 23 -11.86 7.29 2.30
CA LEU A 23 -10.41 7.46 2.20
C LEU A 23 -10.05 7.89 0.77
N ILE A 24 -9.53 9.09 0.67
CA ILE A 24 -8.98 9.70 -0.55
C ILE A 24 -7.51 10.05 -0.30
N MET A 25 -6.83 10.57 -1.31
CA MET A 25 -5.42 10.94 -1.20
C MET A 25 -5.25 12.45 -1.10
N HIS A 26 -4.16 12.89 -0.45
CA HIS A 26 -3.78 14.29 -0.41
C HIS A 26 -2.26 14.48 -0.47
N HIS A 27 -1.85 15.69 -0.78
CA HIS A 27 -0.47 16.15 -0.64
C HIS A 27 -0.48 17.60 -0.16
N GLY A 28 -0.14 17.81 1.10
CA GLY A 28 -0.33 19.11 1.75
C GLY A 28 -1.80 19.55 1.66
N SER A 29 -2.05 20.75 1.17
CA SER A 29 -3.41 21.28 1.00
C SER A 29 -4.15 20.77 -0.23
N THR A 30 -3.48 20.04 -1.12
CA THR A 30 -4.08 19.52 -2.35
C THR A 30 -4.71 18.17 -2.10
N THR A 31 -5.98 18.05 -2.43
CA THR A 31 -6.75 16.82 -2.33
C THR A 31 -6.90 16.19 -3.70
N VAL A 32 -6.69 14.88 -3.79
CA VAL A 32 -6.95 14.07 -4.98
C VAL A 32 -8.20 13.26 -4.72
N GLU A 33 -9.28 13.56 -5.43
CA GLU A 33 -10.60 12.91 -5.30
C GLU A 33 -10.58 11.51 -5.95
N HIS A 34 -9.60 10.70 -5.58
CA HIS A 34 -9.46 9.31 -5.99
C HIS A 34 -9.45 8.43 -4.75
N ALA A 35 -10.29 7.41 -4.74
CA ALA A 35 -10.42 6.54 -3.58
C ALA A 35 -9.14 5.71 -3.39
N MET A 36 -8.67 5.65 -2.14
CA MET A 36 -7.53 4.80 -1.77
C MET A 36 -7.81 3.32 -2.09
N SER A 37 -9.06 2.87 -1.89
CA SER A 37 -9.50 1.52 -2.21
C SER A 37 -9.27 1.15 -3.68
N ASP A 38 -9.54 2.08 -4.60
CA ASP A 38 -9.39 1.82 -6.04
C ASP A 38 -7.91 1.69 -6.41
N SER A 39 -7.05 2.54 -5.84
CA SER A 39 -5.59 2.43 -6.01
C SER A 39 -5.05 1.12 -5.46
N LEU A 40 -5.56 0.68 -4.31
CA LEU A 40 -5.16 -0.59 -3.70
C LEU A 40 -5.63 -1.78 -4.55
N ASP A 41 -6.85 -1.75 -5.06
CA ASP A 41 -7.37 -2.80 -5.96
C ASP A 41 -6.56 -2.91 -7.26
N GLU A 42 -6.16 -1.78 -7.85
CA GLU A 42 -5.27 -1.78 -9.01
C GLU A 42 -3.90 -2.41 -8.68
N LEU A 43 -3.32 -2.07 -7.52
CA LEU A 43 -2.04 -2.62 -7.08
C LEU A 43 -2.13 -4.13 -6.86
N LEU A 44 -3.12 -4.59 -6.12
CA LEU A 44 -3.31 -6.02 -5.83
C LEU A 44 -3.60 -6.82 -7.11
N SER A 45 -4.42 -6.26 -8.00
CA SER A 45 -4.70 -6.87 -9.31
C SER A 45 -3.43 -6.99 -10.16
N TRP A 46 -2.58 -5.96 -10.14
CA TRP A 46 -1.32 -5.98 -10.86
C TRP A 46 -0.36 -7.04 -10.28
N LEU A 47 -0.21 -7.08 -8.95
CA LEU A 47 0.61 -8.09 -8.27
C LEU A 47 0.15 -9.51 -8.61
N ASN A 48 -1.15 -9.79 -8.50
CA ASN A 48 -1.73 -11.10 -8.82
C ASN A 48 -1.53 -11.52 -10.29
N SER A 49 -1.43 -10.57 -11.20
CA SER A 49 -1.22 -10.85 -12.64
C SER A 49 0.25 -11.02 -13.02
N HIS A 50 1.19 -10.69 -12.13
CA HIS A 50 2.64 -10.70 -12.38
C HIS A 50 3.40 -11.62 -11.40
N ASP A 51 2.69 -12.57 -10.82
CA ASP A 51 3.12 -13.44 -9.72
C ASP A 51 4.23 -14.45 -10.06
N GLU A 52 4.54 -14.65 -11.33
CA GLU A 52 5.48 -15.70 -11.74
C GLU A 52 6.96 -15.36 -11.52
N THR A 53 7.26 -14.16 -11.03
CA THR A 53 8.63 -13.76 -10.75
C THR A 53 8.72 -13.14 -9.37
N ALA A 54 9.42 -13.79 -8.45
CA ALA A 54 9.75 -13.33 -7.10
C ALA A 54 10.43 -11.94 -7.03
N GLU A 55 10.34 -11.14 -8.07
CA GLU A 55 10.97 -9.84 -8.23
C GLU A 55 10.00 -8.65 -8.01
N ASN A 56 8.73 -8.92 -7.72
CA ASN A 56 7.71 -7.88 -7.63
C ASN A 56 7.42 -7.42 -6.19
N LEU A 57 8.47 -7.19 -5.39
CA LEU A 57 8.30 -6.51 -4.12
C LEU A 57 7.86 -5.06 -4.36
N VAL A 58 6.67 -4.71 -3.86
CA VAL A 58 6.18 -3.34 -3.87
C VAL A 58 6.18 -2.81 -2.44
N HIS A 59 6.90 -1.73 -2.23
CA HIS A 59 6.93 -1.00 -0.98
C HIS A 59 5.85 0.10 -0.98
N MET A 60 5.02 0.12 0.04
CA MET A 60 4.01 1.15 0.25
C MET A 60 4.22 1.80 1.62
N SER A 61 4.62 3.06 1.61
CA SER A 61 4.65 3.89 2.81
C SER A 61 3.31 4.60 2.95
N ILE A 62 2.69 4.49 4.10
CA ILE A 62 1.46 5.23 4.45
C ILE A 62 1.82 6.22 5.54
N ALA A 63 1.70 7.49 5.23
CA ALA A 63 2.06 8.58 6.12
C ALA A 63 1.01 9.70 6.05
N ASP A 64 1.09 10.64 7.02
CA ASP A 64 0.30 11.89 6.98
C ASP A 64 -1.22 11.65 6.87
N CYS A 65 -1.74 10.65 7.62
CA CYS A 65 -3.17 10.34 7.63
C CYS A 65 -3.96 11.52 8.23
N GLU A 66 -4.80 12.17 7.42
CA GLU A 66 -5.55 13.36 7.80
C GLU A 66 -7.02 13.05 8.06
N GLY A 67 -7.55 13.58 9.18
CA GLY A 67 -8.94 13.42 9.61
C GLY A 67 -9.11 12.44 10.77
N ASP A 68 -10.09 12.70 11.61
CA ASP A 68 -10.39 11.87 12.78
C ASP A 68 -10.75 10.45 12.36
N GLY A 69 -10.08 9.44 12.92
CA GLY A 69 -10.28 8.03 12.57
C GLY A 69 -9.65 7.59 11.24
N CYS A 70 -8.80 8.42 10.62
CA CYS A 70 -8.16 8.08 9.35
C CYS A 70 -7.28 6.82 9.47
N GLU A 71 -6.48 6.67 10.51
CA GLU A 71 -5.63 5.49 10.71
C GLU A 71 -6.45 4.21 10.87
N ASP A 72 -7.53 4.27 11.64
CA ASP A 72 -8.43 3.14 11.81
C ASP A 72 -9.08 2.74 10.49
N ALA A 73 -9.54 3.73 9.71
CA ALA A 73 -10.14 3.48 8.40
C ALA A 73 -9.13 2.88 7.40
N VAL A 74 -7.86 3.29 7.45
CA VAL A 74 -6.79 2.68 6.64
C VAL A 74 -6.57 1.23 7.05
N ASN A 75 -6.47 0.96 8.36
CA ASN A 75 -6.28 -0.40 8.86
C ASN A 75 -7.46 -1.31 8.48
N GLU A 76 -8.69 -0.83 8.63
CA GLU A 76 -9.88 -1.57 8.21
C GLU A 76 -9.87 -1.88 6.70
N LEU A 77 -9.47 -0.91 5.87
CA LEU A 77 -9.35 -1.11 4.43
C LEU A 77 -8.31 -2.19 4.11
N LEU A 78 -7.11 -2.12 4.69
CA LEU A 78 -6.04 -3.09 4.46
C LEU A 78 -6.48 -4.50 4.87
N VAL A 79 -7.09 -4.65 6.05
CA VAL A 79 -7.64 -5.93 6.53
C VAL A 79 -8.72 -6.46 5.59
N SER A 80 -9.64 -5.59 5.13
CA SER A 80 -10.72 -5.98 4.21
C SER A 80 -10.22 -6.52 2.86
N LYS A 81 -9.01 -6.12 2.47
CA LYS A 81 -8.34 -6.56 1.24
C LYS A 81 -7.31 -7.68 1.47
N ASN A 82 -7.28 -8.26 2.67
CA ASN A 82 -6.29 -9.26 3.10
C ASN A 82 -4.83 -8.76 3.04
N VAL A 83 -4.64 -7.45 3.12
CA VAL A 83 -3.32 -6.85 3.29
C VAL A 83 -3.08 -6.70 4.77
N SER A 84 -2.27 -7.54 5.35
CA SER A 84 -1.86 -7.35 6.74
C SER A 84 -0.65 -6.45 6.81
N LYS A 85 -0.57 -5.73 7.92
CA LYS A 85 0.59 -4.93 8.25
C LYS A 85 1.80 -5.85 8.39
N VAL A 86 2.77 -5.66 7.56
CA VAL A 86 3.94 -6.51 7.48
C VAL A 86 5.05 -5.99 8.41
N VAL A 87 5.22 -4.68 8.47
CA VAL A 87 6.35 -4.05 9.18
C VAL A 87 5.86 -2.77 9.88
N ASP A 88 6.09 -2.68 11.18
CA ASP A 88 5.80 -1.51 12.00
C ASP A 88 6.96 -0.53 12.11
N ASP A 89 8.17 -1.05 12.06
CA ASP A 89 9.39 -0.29 12.28
C ASP A 89 10.46 -0.70 11.25
N CYS A 90 11.15 0.26 10.68
CA CYS A 90 12.22 0.01 9.71
C CYS A 90 13.32 -0.93 10.26
N SER A 91 13.52 -0.98 11.58
CA SER A 91 14.46 -1.89 12.22
C SER A 91 14.11 -3.36 12.01
N GLU A 92 12.85 -3.68 11.73
CA GLU A 92 12.40 -5.06 11.45
C GLU A 92 12.92 -5.59 10.11
N ILE A 93 13.25 -4.69 9.18
CA ILE A 93 13.77 -5.01 7.85
C ILE A 93 15.23 -4.66 7.67
N ASP A 94 15.83 -3.96 8.64
CA ASP A 94 17.25 -3.57 8.56
C ASP A 94 18.14 -4.81 8.53
N GLY A 95 19.06 -4.84 7.58
CA GLY A 95 19.98 -5.96 7.35
C GLY A 95 19.35 -7.23 6.77
N LYS A 96 18.07 -7.22 6.43
CA LYS A 96 17.40 -8.35 5.76
C LYS A 96 17.58 -8.29 4.24
N THR A 97 17.59 -9.46 3.63
CA THR A 97 17.52 -9.57 2.16
C THR A 97 16.11 -9.33 1.66
N VAL A 98 15.96 -9.02 0.38
CA VAL A 98 14.64 -8.91 -0.27
C VAL A 98 13.82 -10.18 -0.08
N GLY A 99 14.43 -11.36 -0.20
CA GLY A 99 13.76 -12.64 0.02
C GLY A 99 13.24 -12.80 1.46
N ASP A 100 14.03 -12.34 2.47
CA ASP A 100 13.58 -12.36 3.86
C ASP A 100 12.37 -11.43 4.08
N ILE A 101 12.38 -10.25 3.46
CA ILE A 101 11.29 -9.29 3.54
C ILE A 101 10.04 -9.83 2.85
N MET A 102 10.18 -10.43 1.67
CA MET A 102 9.07 -11.05 0.96
C MET A 102 8.41 -12.18 1.77
N SER A 103 9.20 -12.94 2.53
CA SER A 103 8.65 -14.00 3.40
C SER A 103 7.82 -13.47 4.58
N LEU A 104 7.90 -12.17 4.89
CA LEU A 104 7.07 -11.51 5.89
C LEU A 104 5.72 -11.05 5.30
N SER A 105 5.61 -10.98 3.98
CA SER A 105 4.39 -10.54 3.31
C SER A 105 3.29 -11.57 3.47
N THR A 106 2.07 -11.08 3.61
CA THR A 106 0.87 -11.91 3.71
C THR A 106 -0.06 -11.69 2.52
N LEU A 107 0.45 -11.07 1.46
CA LEU A 107 -0.32 -10.88 0.24
C LEU A 107 -0.65 -12.23 -0.41
N PRO A 108 -1.88 -12.41 -0.92
CA PRO A 108 -2.22 -13.59 -1.70
C PRO A 108 -1.30 -13.71 -2.92
N GLY A 109 -0.74 -14.90 -3.13
CA GLY A 109 0.09 -15.18 -4.31
C GLY A 109 1.58 -15.38 -4.02
N GLU A 110 1.97 -15.45 -2.77
CA GLU A 110 3.31 -15.85 -2.33
C GLU A 110 3.40 -17.30 -1.94
#